data_6284f163c72930ca6dc72fa9c1c0c6d6
#
_entry.id   6284f163c72930ca6dc72fa9c1c0c6d6
#
_cell.length_a   1.000
_cell.length_b   1.000
_cell.length_c   1.000
_cell.angle_alpha   90.00
_cell.angle_beta   90.00
_cell.angle_gamma   90.00
#
_symmetry.space_group_name_H-M   'P 1'
#
loop_
_entity.id
_entity.type
_entity.pdbx_description
1 polymer ?
#
loop_
_entity_poly.entity_id
_entity_poly.type
_entity_poly.pdbx_seq_one_letter_code
_entity_poly.pdbx_strand_id
1 'polypeptide(L)'
;AIYYLFRQMSLCILIFLALVNKVSENTKQRNLFSKKMTLCISLFFVVGGPIVAHILSSHYESYNLHIAELTNENDQVVWKTSYVTIMIFMWLTLLSVNLYFNGLRCDIWNGVTVIAFCAVLYNVSLLFMSRYSVSIWYISRTIEVVSKLTVMVIFMCHIFSALRVTKDIAHRDSLTNIFNRNYFFNELTVQSASAKKTPYCVMIM
;
A
#
# COMPACT_ATOMS: atom_id res chain seq x y z
N ALA A 1 -1.12 4.51 21.25
CA ALA A 1 0.26 4.74 20.81
C ALA A 1 0.87 3.47 20.24
N ILE A 2 0.87 2.33 20.96
CA ILE A 2 1.51 1.06 20.59
C ILE A 2 0.98 0.51 19.25
N TYR A 3 -0.32 0.40 19.07
CA TYR A 3 -0.92 -0.06 17.81
C TYR A 3 -0.53 0.82 16.61
N TYR A 4 -0.40 2.12 16.82
CA TYR A 4 0.06 3.03 15.77
C TYR A 4 1.50 2.73 15.36
N LEU A 5 2.41 2.57 16.32
CA LEU A 5 3.80 2.23 16.06
C LEU A 5 3.91 0.93 15.27
N PHE A 6 3.29 -0.16 15.75
CA PHE A 6 3.36 -1.47 15.08
C PHE A 6 2.75 -1.44 13.68
N ARG A 7 1.65 -0.72 13.47
CA ARG A 7 1.04 -0.53 12.16
C ARG A 7 2.00 0.16 11.19
N GLN A 8 2.68 1.21 11.63
CA GLN A 8 3.64 1.94 10.80
C GLN A 8 4.88 1.10 10.48
N MET A 9 5.41 0.40 11.45
CA MET A 9 6.54 -0.51 11.26
C MET A 9 6.19 -1.65 10.30
N SER A 10 5.06 -2.32 10.50
CA SER A 10 4.62 -3.41 9.63
C SER A 10 4.45 -2.96 8.19
N LEU A 11 3.80 -1.81 7.96
CA LEU A 11 3.60 -1.27 6.63
C LEU A 11 4.94 -0.95 5.95
N CYS A 12 5.86 -0.30 6.65
CA CYS A 12 7.19 0.04 6.14
C CYS A 12 7.97 -1.22 5.75
N ILE A 13 7.97 -2.25 6.61
CA ILE A 13 8.66 -3.52 6.36
C ILE A 13 8.06 -4.25 5.15
N LEU A 14 6.74 -4.31 5.04
CA LEU A 14 6.06 -4.96 3.91
C LEU A 14 6.39 -4.30 2.57
N ILE A 15 6.39 -2.95 2.53
CA ILE A 15 6.77 -2.22 1.33
C ILE A 15 8.25 -2.44 1.00
N PHE A 16 9.12 -2.45 2.02
CA PHE A 16 10.54 -2.71 1.83
C PHE A 16 10.80 -4.12 1.27
N LEU A 17 10.10 -5.14 1.77
CA LEU A 17 10.17 -6.50 1.22
C LEU A 17 9.70 -6.57 -0.24
N ALA A 18 8.64 -5.87 -0.58
CA ALA A 18 8.15 -5.79 -1.95
C ALA A 18 9.20 -5.13 -2.88
N LEU A 19 9.85 -4.07 -2.40
CA LEU A 19 10.92 -3.38 -3.12
C LEU A 19 12.13 -4.31 -3.37
N VAL A 20 12.59 -5.01 -2.34
CA VAL A 20 13.71 -5.96 -2.43
C VAL A 20 13.41 -7.07 -3.43
N ASN A 21 12.20 -7.63 -3.42
CA ASN A 21 11.80 -8.66 -4.38
C ASN A 21 11.81 -8.12 -5.82
N LYS A 22 11.31 -6.91 -6.04
CA LYS A 22 11.36 -6.29 -7.38
C LYS A 22 12.79 -6.09 -7.88
N VAL A 23 13.68 -5.57 -7.01
CA VAL A 23 15.08 -5.34 -7.37
C VAL A 23 15.76 -6.67 -7.71
N SER A 24 15.49 -7.74 -6.95
CA SER A 24 16.00 -9.09 -7.21
C SER A 24 15.50 -9.65 -8.54
N GLU A 25 14.26 -9.45 -8.93
CA GLU A 25 13.73 -9.86 -10.24
C GLU A 25 14.45 -9.13 -11.39
N ASN A 26 14.68 -7.84 -11.27
CA ASN A 26 15.34 -7.04 -12.29
C ASN A 26 16.81 -7.42 -12.51
N THR A 27 17.52 -7.89 -11.47
CA THR A 27 18.94 -8.27 -11.55
C THR A 27 19.17 -9.70 -12.03
N LYS A 28 18.12 -10.45 -12.47
CA LYS A 28 18.19 -11.88 -12.82
C LYS A 28 18.84 -12.74 -11.71
N GLN A 29 19.06 -12.20 -10.55
CA GLN A 29 19.48 -12.98 -9.38
C GLN A 29 18.31 -13.86 -8.93
N ARG A 30 18.64 -15.10 -8.57
CA ARG A 30 17.70 -16.07 -8.00
C ARG A 30 16.86 -15.35 -6.93
N ASN A 31 15.53 -15.35 -7.09
CA ASN A 31 14.61 -14.69 -6.16
C ASN A 31 15.08 -14.88 -4.73
N LEU A 32 15.45 -13.79 -4.05
CA LEU A 32 16.02 -13.82 -2.70
C LEU A 32 15.04 -14.54 -1.72
N PHE A 33 13.75 -14.35 -1.99
CA PHE A 33 12.69 -15.01 -1.25
C PHE A 33 11.75 -15.76 -2.20
N SER A 34 11.50 -17.03 -1.89
CA SER A 34 10.46 -17.79 -2.58
C SER A 34 9.10 -17.07 -2.38
N LYS A 35 8.22 -17.09 -3.40
CA LYS A 35 6.87 -16.51 -3.32
C LYS A 35 6.11 -16.97 -2.06
N LYS A 36 6.27 -18.25 -1.65
CA LYS A 36 5.68 -18.79 -0.42
C LYS A 36 6.25 -18.13 0.83
N MET A 37 7.56 -17.90 0.86
CA MET A 37 8.23 -17.27 2.00
C MET A 37 7.80 -15.80 2.15
N THR A 38 7.72 -15.05 1.05
CA THR A 38 7.19 -13.67 1.08
C THR A 38 5.77 -13.61 1.61
N LEU A 39 4.91 -14.55 1.19
CA LEU A 39 3.53 -14.62 1.67
C LEU A 39 3.47 -14.95 3.17
N CYS A 40 4.28 -15.91 3.65
CA CYS A 40 4.34 -16.25 5.08
C CYS A 40 4.82 -15.06 5.92
N ILE A 41 5.85 -14.34 5.47
CA ILE A 41 6.36 -13.14 6.16
C ILE A 41 5.28 -12.05 6.18
N SER A 42 4.60 -11.82 5.07
CA SER A 42 3.51 -10.83 4.99
C SER A 42 2.37 -11.17 5.95
N LEU A 43 1.94 -12.44 5.98
CA LEU A 43 0.92 -12.92 6.91
C LEU A 43 1.35 -12.75 8.37
N PHE A 44 2.61 -13.07 8.67
CA PHE A 44 3.16 -12.88 10.03
C PHE A 44 3.08 -11.43 10.48
N PHE A 45 3.43 -10.45 9.63
CA PHE A 45 3.33 -9.03 9.99
C PHE A 45 1.90 -8.51 10.07
N VAL A 46 1.00 -9.00 9.22
CA VAL A 46 -0.42 -8.59 9.22
C VAL A 46 -1.17 -9.13 10.42
N VAL A 47 -0.92 -10.38 10.81
CA VAL A 47 -1.63 -11.03 11.92
C VAL A 47 -0.83 -10.94 13.23
N GLY A 48 0.47 -11.19 13.18
CA GLY A 48 1.35 -11.17 14.35
C GLY A 48 1.57 -9.77 14.92
N GLY A 49 1.67 -8.76 14.04
CA GLY A 49 1.85 -7.37 14.48
C GLY A 49 0.79 -6.88 15.47
N PRO A 50 -0.51 -6.99 15.16
CA PRO A 50 -1.59 -6.64 16.10
C PRO A 50 -1.56 -7.49 17.39
N ILE A 51 -1.22 -8.79 17.31
CA ILE A 51 -1.14 -9.66 18.49
C ILE A 51 -0.02 -9.18 19.41
N VAL A 52 1.18 -8.95 18.87
CA VAL A 52 2.32 -8.44 19.65
C VAL A 52 2.00 -7.06 20.23
N ALA A 53 1.37 -6.17 19.44
CA ALA A 53 0.92 -4.87 19.93
C ALA A 53 -0.09 -5.00 21.09
N HIS A 54 -0.98 -6.00 21.03
CA HIS A 54 -1.93 -6.27 22.10
C HIS A 54 -1.24 -6.75 23.38
N ILE A 55 -0.29 -7.69 23.26
CA ILE A 55 0.48 -8.20 24.41
C ILE A 55 1.27 -7.07 25.07
N LEU A 56 1.95 -6.23 24.29
CA LEU A 56 2.74 -5.09 24.78
C LEU A 56 1.88 -3.92 25.28
N SER A 57 0.59 -3.91 24.96
CA SER A 57 -0.41 -2.96 25.44
C SER A 57 -1.18 -3.46 26.66
N SER A 58 -0.92 -4.70 27.11
CA SER A 58 -1.69 -5.34 28.17
C SER A 58 -1.44 -4.70 29.54
N HIS A 59 -2.37 -4.94 30.48
CA HIS A 59 -2.33 -4.43 31.86
C HIS A 59 -1.14 -4.92 32.73
N TYR A 60 -0.29 -5.80 32.20
CA TYR A 60 0.92 -6.22 32.91
C TYR A 60 1.99 -5.13 32.78
N GLU A 61 2.25 -4.40 33.85
CA GLU A 61 3.24 -3.30 33.91
C GLU A 61 4.64 -3.73 33.40
N SER A 62 5.01 -5.01 33.61
CA SER A 62 6.29 -5.56 33.19
C SER A 62 6.47 -5.67 31.67
N TYR A 63 5.40 -5.67 30.88
CA TYR A 63 5.43 -5.77 29.41
C TYR A 63 4.94 -4.51 28.71
N ASN A 64 4.49 -3.51 29.46
CA ASN A 64 3.95 -2.28 28.86
C ASN A 64 5.07 -1.42 28.29
N LEU A 65 5.04 -1.25 26.98
CA LEU A 65 5.97 -0.37 26.28
C LEU A 65 5.46 1.07 26.42
N HIS A 66 6.02 1.84 27.35
CA HIS A 66 5.65 3.25 27.59
C HIS A 66 6.11 4.13 26.42
N ILE A 67 5.34 4.10 25.30
CA ILE A 67 5.62 4.88 24.07
C ILE A 67 5.14 6.32 24.21
N ALA A 68 4.09 6.55 24.99
CA ALA A 68 3.51 7.85 25.24
C ALA A 68 3.22 8.00 26.71
N GLU A 69 3.49 9.16 27.25
CA GLU A 69 3.28 9.53 28.64
C GLU A 69 2.24 10.64 28.76
N LEU A 70 1.44 10.60 29.81
CA LEU A 70 0.52 11.68 30.15
C LEU A 70 1.32 12.78 30.86
N THR A 71 1.23 14.00 30.37
CA THR A 71 1.83 15.16 31.03
C THR A 71 0.87 15.68 32.09
N ASN A 72 1.34 15.76 33.34
CA ASN A 72 0.53 16.09 34.51
C ASN A 72 -0.14 17.48 34.47
N GLU A 73 0.27 18.37 33.57
CA GLU A 73 -0.23 19.76 33.56
C GLU A 73 -1.52 19.96 32.74
N ASN A 74 -1.80 19.11 31.74
CA ASN A 74 -2.98 19.31 30.86
C ASN A 74 -3.60 17.99 30.32
N ASP A 75 -3.39 16.84 30.92
CA ASP A 75 -3.82 15.52 30.40
C ASP A 75 -3.43 15.24 28.94
N GLN A 76 -2.35 15.87 28.49
CA GLN A 76 -1.88 15.70 27.11
C GLN A 76 -1.00 14.47 26.97
N VAL A 77 -1.28 13.67 25.93
CA VAL A 77 -0.47 12.52 25.58
C VAL A 77 0.76 12.96 24.77
N VAL A 78 1.93 12.83 25.35
CA VAL A 78 3.21 13.18 24.72
C VAL A 78 3.91 11.90 24.28
N TRP A 79 4.30 11.84 23.00
CA TRP A 79 5.07 10.73 22.45
C TRP A 79 6.53 10.81 22.87
N LYS A 80 7.12 9.68 23.27
CA LYS A 80 8.58 9.61 23.46
C LYS A 80 9.30 9.85 22.14
N THR A 81 10.14 10.87 22.11
CA THR A 81 10.89 11.32 20.93
C THR A 81 11.66 10.20 20.25
N SER A 82 12.24 9.27 21.01
CA SER A 82 13.01 8.14 20.48
C SER A 82 12.21 7.24 19.53
N TYR A 83 10.97 6.90 19.86
CA TYR A 83 10.14 6.06 18.99
C TYR A 83 9.70 6.79 17.72
N VAL A 84 9.38 8.07 17.84
CA VAL A 84 9.04 8.91 16.68
C VAL A 84 10.24 9.06 15.75
N THR A 85 11.42 9.28 16.30
CA THR A 85 12.67 9.38 15.51
C THR A 85 12.97 8.09 14.76
N ILE A 86 12.79 6.92 15.39
CA ILE A 86 12.95 5.62 14.74
C ILE A 86 11.98 5.49 13.55
N MET A 87 10.70 5.84 13.74
CA MET A 87 9.71 5.80 12.66
C MET A 87 10.10 6.72 11.49
N ILE A 88 10.52 7.95 11.77
CA ILE A 88 10.99 8.89 10.73
C ILE A 88 12.17 8.28 9.97
N PHE A 89 13.17 7.74 10.67
CA PHE A 89 14.33 7.14 10.04
C PHE A 89 13.97 5.95 9.15
N MET A 90 13.07 5.06 9.59
CA MET A 90 12.59 3.94 8.79
C MET A 90 11.91 4.40 7.50
N TRP A 91 11.06 5.42 7.56
CA TRP A 91 10.37 5.95 6.38
C TRP A 91 11.32 6.73 5.44
N LEU A 92 12.30 7.45 5.99
CA LEU A 92 13.35 8.11 5.19
C LEU A 92 14.24 7.10 4.47
N THR A 93 14.62 6.01 5.10
CA THR A 93 15.40 4.93 4.44
C THR A 93 14.59 4.28 3.34
N LEU A 94 13.32 3.98 3.56
CA LEU A 94 12.44 3.43 2.52
C LEU A 94 12.31 4.41 1.35
N LEU A 95 12.08 5.69 1.61
CA LEU A 95 11.98 6.74 0.59
C LEU A 95 13.26 6.83 -0.24
N SER A 96 14.41 6.89 0.41
CA SER A 96 15.72 6.99 -0.26
C SER A 96 16.01 5.78 -1.14
N VAL A 97 15.76 4.57 -0.62
CA VAL A 97 15.95 3.32 -1.36
C VAL A 97 14.99 3.24 -2.55
N ASN A 98 13.72 3.62 -2.35
CA ASN A 98 12.76 3.60 -3.45
C ASN A 98 13.13 4.59 -4.56
N LEU A 99 13.55 5.80 -4.22
CA LEU A 99 14.00 6.82 -5.19
C LEU A 99 15.27 6.37 -5.93
N TYR A 100 16.20 5.73 -5.24
CA TYR A 100 17.44 5.24 -5.83
C TYR A 100 17.20 4.17 -6.90
N PHE A 101 16.34 3.17 -6.61
CA PHE A 101 16.12 2.05 -7.51
C PHE A 101 15.05 2.31 -8.60
N ASN A 102 14.01 3.06 -8.29
CA ASN A 102 12.87 3.23 -9.19
C ASN A 102 12.80 4.63 -9.80
N GLY A 103 13.40 5.63 -9.17
CA GLY A 103 13.22 7.02 -9.55
C GLY A 103 11.73 7.42 -9.54
N LEU A 104 11.36 8.38 -10.36
CA LEU A 104 9.97 8.84 -10.56
C LEU A 104 9.35 8.30 -11.85
N ARG A 105 9.86 7.20 -12.40
CA ARG A 105 9.47 6.70 -13.74
C ARG A 105 8.41 5.60 -13.74
N CYS A 106 8.13 5.01 -12.60
CA CYS A 106 7.19 3.89 -12.50
C CYS A 106 5.94 4.30 -11.72
N ASP A 107 4.76 4.24 -12.33
CA ASP A 107 3.50 4.72 -11.75
C ASP A 107 3.14 4.10 -10.39
N ILE A 108 3.32 2.77 -10.23
CA ILE A 108 3.04 2.09 -8.96
C ILE A 108 4.00 2.57 -7.86
N TRP A 109 5.31 2.69 -8.18
CA TRP A 109 6.32 3.06 -7.21
C TRP A 109 6.30 4.54 -6.87
N ASN A 110 5.72 5.38 -7.74
CA ASN A 110 5.37 6.76 -7.40
C ASN A 110 4.34 6.81 -6.26
N GLY A 111 3.36 5.91 -6.24
CA GLY A 111 2.45 5.77 -5.12
C GLY A 111 3.16 5.46 -3.80
N VAL A 112 4.15 4.55 -3.83
CA VAL A 112 4.99 4.26 -2.66
C VAL A 112 5.82 5.47 -2.22
N THR A 113 6.35 6.25 -3.17
CA THR A 113 7.06 7.51 -2.88
C THR A 113 6.15 8.49 -2.16
N VAL A 114 4.91 8.67 -2.61
CA VAL A 114 3.93 9.56 -1.98
C VAL A 114 3.62 9.10 -0.55
N ILE A 115 3.36 7.79 -0.34
CA ILE A 115 3.12 7.26 1.02
C ILE A 115 4.32 7.54 1.92
N ALA A 116 5.53 7.21 1.48
CA ALA A 116 6.74 7.36 2.28
C ALA A 116 7.02 8.83 2.62
N PHE A 117 6.86 9.72 1.65
CA PHE A 117 7.01 11.17 1.87
C PHE A 117 5.99 11.72 2.87
N CYS A 118 4.70 11.40 2.68
CA CYS A 118 3.66 11.81 3.62
C CYS A 118 3.86 11.18 5.00
N ALA A 119 4.38 9.93 5.07
CA ALA A 119 4.70 9.27 6.32
C ALA A 119 5.78 10.02 7.11
N VAL A 120 6.81 10.50 6.44
CA VAL A 120 7.81 11.37 7.07
C VAL A 120 7.16 12.64 7.61
N LEU A 121 6.33 13.32 6.78
CA LEU A 121 5.69 14.58 7.17
C LEU A 121 4.80 14.43 8.41
N TYR A 122 3.92 13.44 8.46
CA TYR A 122 3.03 13.28 9.60
C TYR A 122 3.76 12.73 10.85
N ASN A 123 4.84 11.96 10.69
CA ASN A 123 5.68 11.58 11.84
C ASN A 123 6.49 12.75 12.37
N VAL A 124 7.02 13.63 11.51
CA VAL A 124 7.67 14.89 11.94
C VAL A 124 6.69 15.78 12.69
N SER A 125 5.42 15.87 12.22
CA SER A 125 4.42 16.66 12.93
C SER A 125 4.13 16.15 14.35
N LEU A 126 4.31 14.83 14.61
CA LEU A 126 4.19 14.26 15.97
C LEU A 126 5.27 14.77 16.94
N LEU A 127 6.46 15.15 16.45
CA LEU A 127 7.50 15.75 17.30
C LEU A 127 7.10 17.13 17.83
N PHE A 128 6.27 17.85 17.09
CA PHE A 128 5.77 19.16 17.49
C PHE A 128 4.50 19.09 18.35
N MET A 129 3.93 17.91 18.53
CA MET A 129 2.67 17.71 19.25
C MET A 129 2.75 18.10 20.73
N SER A 130 3.93 18.00 21.35
CA SER A 130 4.16 18.40 22.74
C SER A 130 4.01 19.91 23.00
N ARG A 131 4.13 20.73 21.95
CA ARG A 131 4.05 22.20 22.06
C ARG A 131 2.73 22.79 21.54
N TYR A 132 2.02 22.06 20.67
CA TYR A 132 0.86 22.59 19.95
C TYR A 132 -0.26 21.57 20.02
N SER A 133 -1.14 21.73 20.93
CA SER A 133 -2.48 21.20 21.07
C SER A 133 -3.03 20.19 20.03
N VAL A 134 -4.20 19.66 20.34
CA VAL A 134 -5.10 18.76 19.58
C VAL A 134 -5.15 19.04 18.06
N SER A 135 -4.98 20.29 17.62
CA SER A 135 -5.01 20.68 16.20
C SER A 135 -3.94 19.98 15.34
N ILE A 136 -2.70 19.85 15.84
CA ILE A 136 -1.63 19.17 15.09
C ILE A 136 -1.91 17.67 14.95
N TRP A 137 -2.53 17.07 15.96
CA TRP A 137 -2.95 15.68 15.88
C TRP A 137 -3.96 15.46 14.74
N TYR A 138 -4.98 16.33 14.62
CA TYR A 138 -5.94 16.24 13.52
C TYR A 138 -5.30 16.47 12.16
N ILE A 139 -4.41 17.45 12.02
CA ILE A 139 -3.68 17.72 10.77
C ILE A 139 -2.84 16.50 10.38
N SER A 140 -2.10 15.93 11.30
CA SER A 140 -1.29 14.72 11.07
C SER A 140 -2.16 13.54 10.59
N ARG A 141 -3.33 13.32 11.22
CA ARG A 141 -4.26 12.27 10.83
C ARG A 141 -4.89 12.51 9.46
N THR A 142 -5.23 13.76 9.16
CA THR A 142 -5.77 14.13 7.86
C THR A 142 -4.76 13.85 6.75
N ILE A 143 -3.49 14.25 6.92
CA ILE A 143 -2.42 13.95 5.96
C ILE A 143 -2.26 12.44 5.78
N GLU A 144 -2.29 11.66 6.86
CA GLU A 144 -2.20 10.21 6.81
C GLU A 144 -3.37 9.59 6.02
N VAL A 145 -4.60 10.00 6.26
CA VAL A 145 -5.78 9.47 5.58
C VAL A 145 -5.77 9.86 4.11
N VAL A 146 -5.55 11.13 3.80
CA VAL A 146 -5.52 11.63 2.42
C VAL A 146 -4.45 10.94 1.59
N SER A 147 -3.24 10.76 2.13
CA SER A 147 -2.16 10.06 1.42
C SER A 147 -2.52 8.61 1.10
N LYS A 148 -3.14 7.89 2.03
CA LYS A 148 -3.57 6.50 1.81
C LYS A 148 -4.70 6.40 0.78
N LEU A 149 -5.68 7.30 0.83
CA LEU A 149 -6.75 7.36 -0.17
C LEU A 149 -6.20 7.66 -1.56
N THR A 150 -5.29 8.63 -1.69
CA THR A 150 -4.65 8.98 -2.97
C THR A 150 -3.95 7.76 -3.56
N VAL A 151 -3.18 7.03 -2.76
CA VAL A 151 -2.48 5.84 -3.24
C VAL A 151 -3.43 4.70 -3.58
N MET A 152 -4.50 4.53 -2.81
CA MET A 152 -5.55 3.55 -3.14
C MET A 152 -6.16 3.85 -4.52
N VAL A 153 -6.44 5.13 -4.83
CA VAL A 153 -6.93 5.53 -6.15
C VAL A 153 -5.91 5.25 -7.25
N ILE A 154 -4.63 5.57 -7.04
CA ILE A 154 -3.54 5.27 -7.98
C ILE A 154 -3.48 3.76 -8.28
N PHE A 155 -3.50 2.91 -7.25
CA PHE A 155 -3.51 1.46 -7.43
C PHE A 155 -4.75 0.96 -8.16
N MET A 156 -5.93 1.48 -7.84
CA MET A 156 -7.18 1.14 -8.55
C MET A 156 -7.07 1.48 -10.04
N CYS A 157 -6.65 2.69 -10.38
CA CYS A 157 -6.45 3.10 -11.76
C CYS A 157 -5.46 2.19 -12.50
N HIS A 158 -4.37 1.81 -11.83
CA HIS A 158 -3.36 0.93 -12.41
C HIS A 158 -3.89 -0.48 -12.64
N ILE A 159 -4.61 -1.06 -11.68
CA ILE A 159 -5.26 -2.37 -11.79
C ILE A 159 -6.28 -2.36 -12.95
N PHE A 160 -7.13 -1.33 -13.04
CA PHE A 160 -8.10 -1.23 -14.13
C PHE A 160 -7.42 -1.10 -15.50
N SER A 161 -6.32 -0.34 -15.60
CA SER A 161 -5.54 -0.25 -16.82
C SER A 161 -4.95 -1.61 -17.22
N ALA A 162 -4.33 -2.32 -16.28
CA ALA A 162 -3.78 -3.64 -16.52
C ALA A 162 -4.85 -4.67 -16.92
N LEU A 163 -6.02 -4.63 -16.28
CA LEU A 163 -7.15 -5.49 -16.63
C LEU A 163 -7.68 -5.21 -18.04
N ARG A 164 -7.76 -3.93 -18.46
CA ARG A 164 -8.16 -3.57 -19.84
C ARG A 164 -7.19 -4.16 -20.85
N VAL A 165 -5.89 -3.96 -20.66
CA VAL A 165 -4.85 -4.49 -21.56
C VAL A 165 -4.93 -6.02 -21.62
N THR A 166 -5.04 -6.70 -20.49
CA THR A 166 -5.17 -8.15 -20.43
C THR A 166 -6.43 -8.64 -21.15
N LYS A 167 -7.54 -7.93 -20.98
CA LYS A 167 -8.80 -8.23 -21.65
C LYS A 167 -8.69 -8.06 -23.16
N ASP A 168 -8.07 -6.99 -23.63
CA ASP A 168 -7.86 -6.75 -25.05
C ASP A 168 -6.97 -7.83 -25.69
N ILE A 169 -5.91 -8.25 -25.01
CA ILE A 169 -5.04 -9.36 -25.46
C ILE A 169 -5.84 -10.68 -25.51
N ALA A 170 -6.67 -10.95 -24.48
CA ALA A 170 -7.49 -12.17 -24.44
C ALA A 170 -8.58 -12.22 -25.51
N HIS A 171 -9.01 -11.07 -26.03
CA HIS A 171 -10.07 -10.98 -27.04
C HIS A 171 -9.55 -11.00 -28.49
N ARG A 172 -8.23 -10.82 -28.69
CA ARG A 172 -7.62 -10.80 -30.01
C ARG A 172 -6.83 -12.07 -30.27
N ASP A 173 -6.80 -12.47 -31.53
CA ASP A 173 -5.91 -13.53 -32.00
C ASP A 173 -4.48 -13.02 -32.12
N SER A 174 -3.52 -13.75 -31.58
CA SER A 174 -2.10 -13.34 -31.52
C SER A 174 -1.40 -13.20 -32.86
N LEU A 175 -1.92 -13.85 -33.91
CA LEU A 175 -1.33 -13.84 -35.25
C LEU A 175 -1.94 -12.77 -36.15
N THR A 176 -3.27 -12.64 -36.11
CA THR A 176 -4.00 -11.78 -37.03
C THR A 176 -4.44 -10.45 -36.42
N ASN A 177 -4.33 -10.30 -35.08
CA ASN A 177 -4.80 -9.17 -34.30
C ASN A 177 -6.31 -8.86 -34.46
N ILE A 178 -7.07 -9.76 -35.06
CA ILE A 178 -8.53 -9.70 -35.19
C ILE A 178 -9.15 -10.26 -33.94
N PHE A 179 -10.42 -9.92 -33.67
CA PHE A 179 -11.15 -10.50 -32.55
C PHE A 179 -11.25 -12.02 -32.70
N ASN A 180 -10.92 -12.74 -31.62
CA ASN A 180 -10.92 -14.19 -31.61
C ASN A 180 -12.36 -14.76 -31.56
N ARG A 181 -12.49 -16.08 -31.83
CA ARG A 181 -13.76 -16.80 -31.82
C ARG A 181 -14.53 -16.63 -30.49
N ASN A 182 -13.85 -16.64 -29.37
CA ASN A 182 -14.49 -16.54 -28.06
C ASN A 182 -15.13 -15.16 -27.85
N TYR A 183 -14.47 -14.09 -28.27
CA TYR A 183 -15.04 -12.75 -28.23
C TYR A 183 -16.30 -12.66 -29.08
N PHE A 184 -16.24 -13.18 -30.30
CA PHE A 184 -17.38 -13.19 -31.23
C PHE A 184 -18.60 -13.87 -30.61
N PHE A 185 -18.46 -15.08 -30.06
CA PHE A 185 -19.57 -15.78 -29.45
C PHE A 185 -20.12 -15.12 -28.18
N ASN A 186 -19.24 -14.55 -27.37
CA ASN A 186 -19.67 -13.81 -26.18
C ASN A 186 -20.49 -12.57 -26.57
N GLU A 187 -20.02 -11.81 -27.56
CA GLU A 187 -20.72 -10.61 -28.04
C GLU A 187 -22.04 -10.99 -28.68
N LEU A 188 -22.09 -12.06 -29.46
CA LEU A 188 -23.30 -12.58 -30.08
C LEU A 188 -24.34 -13.01 -29.04
N THR A 189 -23.90 -13.62 -27.93
CA THR A 189 -24.76 -13.99 -26.81
C THR A 189 -25.34 -12.76 -26.10
N VAL A 190 -24.50 -11.74 -25.83
CA VAL A 190 -24.95 -10.53 -25.19
C VAL A 190 -25.93 -9.75 -26.08
N GLN A 191 -25.64 -9.65 -27.36
CA GLN A 191 -26.53 -8.96 -28.30
C GLN A 191 -27.83 -9.73 -28.56
N SER A 192 -27.77 -11.05 -28.62
CA SER A 192 -28.99 -11.87 -28.75
C SER A 192 -29.93 -11.77 -27.56
N ALA A 193 -29.37 -11.64 -26.36
CA ALA A 193 -30.14 -11.39 -25.14
C ALA A 193 -30.76 -9.99 -25.11
N SER A 194 -30.09 -9.02 -25.69
CA SER A 194 -30.55 -7.63 -25.81
C SER A 194 -31.53 -7.43 -26.98
N ALA A 195 -31.49 -8.28 -27.99
CA ALA A 195 -32.21 -8.15 -29.27
C ALA A 195 -33.70 -8.45 -29.21
N LYS A 196 -34.28 -8.67 -28.04
CA LYS A 196 -35.76 -8.83 -27.90
C LYS A 196 -36.56 -7.65 -28.46
N LYS A 197 -35.93 -6.55 -28.88
CA LYS A 197 -36.57 -5.33 -29.37
C LYS A 197 -36.14 -4.89 -30.78
N THR A 198 -35.01 -5.35 -31.32
CA THR A 198 -34.54 -4.94 -32.65
C THR A 198 -33.88 -6.12 -33.38
N PRO A 199 -34.31 -6.44 -34.63
CA PRO A 199 -33.66 -7.47 -35.42
C PRO A 199 -32.22 -7.06 -35.76
N TYR A 200 -31.27 -8.00 -35.66
CA TYR A 200 -29.90 -7.83 -36.07
C TYR A 200 -29.46 -8.85 -37.08
N CYS A 201 -28.53 -8.51 -37.93
CA CYS A 201 -27.93 -9.38 -38.92
C CYS A 201 -26.46 -9.58 -38.62
N VAL A 202 -25.96 -10.83 -38.70
CA VAL A 202 -24.54 -11.17 -38.56
C VAL A 202 -23.99 -11.45 -39.94
N MET A 203 -22.94 -10.69 -40.35
CA MET A 203 -22.24 -10.96 -41.59
C MET A 203 -20.88 -11.58 -41.25
N ILE A 204 -20.59 -12.76 -41.79
CA ILE A 204 -19.29 -13.43 -41.71
C ILE A 204 -18.62 -13.27 -43.06
N MET A 205 -17.47 -12.63 -43.09
CA MET A 205 -16.64 -12.48 -44.28
C MET A 205 -15.41 -13.39 -44.17
#